data_ea63071cd714a566b66a374628eaa55e
#
_entry.id   ea63071cd714a566b66a374628eaa55e
#
_cell.length_a   1.000
_cell.length_b   1.000
_cell.length_c   1.000
_cell.angle_alpha   90.00
_cell.angle_beta   90.00
_cell.angle_gamma   90.00
#
_symmetry.space_group_name_H-M   'P 1'
#
loop_
_entity.id
_entity.type
_entity.pdbx_description
1 polymer ?
#
loop_
_entity_poly.entity_id
_entity_poly.type
_entity_poly.pdbx_seq_one_letter_code
_entity_poly.pdbx_strand_id
1 'polypeptide(L)'
;MSNEHPPFGFPLRVYWEDTDAGGIVFYANYLKFMERGRTEWLRALGFNQQALREQVGGMFVVSETAVKYRQPARLDDALWVTAQVAEAGRVSLTIAQQVLLRREGQSDTLLAEGTIRIGWVDAATLKPGRIPAAILEVLKPQS
;
A
#
# COMPACT_ATOMS: atom_id res chain seq x y z
N MET A 1 25.71 -6.01 11.50
CA MET A 1 25.16 -6.37 10.21
C MET A 1 23.65 -6.15 10.23
N SER A 2 23.19 -5.36 9.31
CA SER A 2 21.76 -5.04 9.24
C SER A 2 20.95 -6.26 8.78
N ASN A 3 19.87 -6.56 9.51
CA ASN A 3 18.93 -7.59 9.10
C ASN A 3 17.75 -6.97 8.37
N GLU A 4 17.94 -5.75 7.90
CA GLU A 4 16.88 -5.05 7.18
C GLU A 4 16.63 -5.71 5.83
N HIS A 5 15.40 -6.07 5.60
CA HIS A 5 14.93 -6.49 4.30
C HIS A 5 14.39 -5.27 3.58
N PRO A 6 14.62 -5.14 2.27
CA PRO A 6 13.99 -4.05 1.54
C PRO A 6 12.48 -4.14 1.71
N PRO A 7 11.78 -3.00 1.75
CA PRO A 7 10.33 -3.03 1.84
C PRO A 7 9.76 -3.75 0.64
N PHE A 8 8.59 -4.38 0.84
CA PHE A 8 7.86 -5.00 -0.25
C PHE A 8 7.63 -3.98 -1.36
N GLY A 9 7.71 -4.41 -2.59
CA GLY A 9 7.41 -3.57 -3.73
C GLY A 9 6.63 -4.32 -4.78
N PHE A 10 5.82 -3.58 -5.53
CA PHE A 10 4.96 -4.11 -6.56
C PHE A 10 5.16 -3.29 -7.83
N PRO A 11 5.49 -3.94 -8.97
CA PRO A 11 5.68 -3.23 -10.23
C PRO A 11 4.35 -2.92 -10.89
N LEU A 12 4.23 -1.72 -11.47
CA LEU A 12 3.10 -1.40 -12.32
C LEU A 12 3.55 -0.44 -13.42
N ARG A 13 2.73 -0.35 -14.46
CA ARG A 13 3.00 0.57 -15.57
C ARG A 13 1.86 1.57 -15.67
N VAL A 14 2.21 2.79 -16.02
CA VAL A 14 1.21 3.86 -16.20
C VAL A 14 0.53 3.66 -17.56
N TYR A 15 -0.79 3.57 -17.55
CA TYR A 15 -1.63 3.39 -18.74
C TYR A 15 -2.31 4.71 -19.12
N TRP A 16 -2.91 4.74 -20.29
CA TRP A 16 -3.69 5.90 -20.73
C TRP A 16 -4.73 6.33 -19.72
N GLU A 17 -5.47 5.37 -19.15
CA GLU A 17 -6.54 5.66 -18.19
C GLU A 17 -6.03 6.33 -16.91
N ASP A 18 -4.73 6.24 -16.64
CA ASP A 18 -4.15 6.81 -15.42
C ASP A 18 -3.76 8.28 -15.62
N THR A 19 -3.71 8.77 -16.86
CA THR A 19 -3.20 10.09 -17.17
C THR A 19 -4.32 11.08 -17.46
N ASP A 20 -3.99 12.36 -17.28
CA ASP A 20 -4.87 13.46 -17.68
C ASP A 20 -4.49 13.96 -19.08
N ALA A 21 -5.13 15.05 -19.53
CA ALA A 21 -4.89 15.62 -20.85
C ALA A 21 -3.44 16.09 -21.06
N GLY A 22 -2.71 16.34 -19.98
CA GLY A 22 -1.32 16.77 -20.04
C GLY A 22 -0.32 15.62 -20.16
N GLY A 23 -0.79 14.36 -20.16
CA GLY A 23 0.08 13.19 -20.26
C GLY A 23 0.75 12.79 -18.96
N ILE A 24 0.36 13.37 -17.84
CA ILE A 24 0.87 13.00 -16.52
C ILE A 24 -0.23 12.31 -15.72
N VAL A 25 0.17 11.50 -14.75
CA VAL A 25 -0.78 10.80 -13.89
C VAL A 25 -1.61 11.79 -13.10
N PHE A 26 -2.94 11.64 -13.18
CA PHE A 26 -3.85 12.44 -12.38
C PHE A 26 -3.60 12.12 -10.90
N TYR A 27 -3.44 13.15 -10.07
CA TYR A 27 -2.92 12.97 -8.70
C TYR A 27 -3.70 11.95 -7.87
N ALA A 28 -5.01 11.85 -8.05
CA ALA A 28 -5.82 10.90 -7.28
C ALA A 28 -5.51 9.44 -7.62
N ASN A 29 -4.92 9.17 -8.79
CA ASN A 29 -4.61 7.82 -9.21
C ASN A 29 -3.45 7.21 -8.42
N TYR A 30 -2.63 8.03 -7.76
CA TYR A 30 -1.60 7.51 -6.85
C TYR A 30 -2.23 6.72 -5.71
N LEU A 31 -3.44 7.06 -5.29
CA LEU A 31 -4.16 6.32 -4.27
C LEU A 31 -4.51 4.92 -4.76
N LYS A 32 -4.84 4.78 -6.04
CA LYS A 32 -5.08 3.47 -6.66
C LYS A 32 -3.80 2.65 -6.72
N PHE A 33 -2.70 3.28 -7.08
CA PHE A 33 -1.41 2.60 -7.14
C PHE A 33 -1.02 2.09 -5.75
N MET A 34 -1.19 2.92 -4.73
CA MET A 34 -0.88 2.55 -3.36
C MET A 34 -1.80 1.44 -2.86
N GLU A 35 -3.09 1.48 -3.22
CA GLU A 35 -4.04 0.43 -2.88
C GLU A 35 -3.62 -0.91 -3.48
N ARG A 36 -3.21 -0.92 -4.75
CA ARG A 36 -2.70 -2.15 -5.38
C ARG A 36 -1.46 -2.65 -4.67
N GLY A 37 -0.56 -1.74 -4.30
CA GLY A 37 0.65 -2.11 -3.54
C GLY A 37 0.32 -2.76 -2.22
N ARG A 38 -0.64 -2.21 -1.47
CA ARG A 38 -1.07 -2.80 -0.19
C ARG A 38 -1.73 -4.15 -0.39
N THR A 39 -2.58 -4.28 -1.41
CA THR A 39 -3.27 -5.53 -1.71
C THR A 39 -2.26 -6.64 -2.02
N GLU A 40 -1.27 -6.34 -2.85
CA GLU A 40 -0.25 -7.32 -3.19
C GLU A 40 0.69 -7.61 -2.02
N TRP A 41 0.94 -6.61 -1.17
CA TRP A 41 1.71 -6.80 0.05
C TRP A 41 1.02 -7.80 0.99
N LEU A 42 -0.29 -7.63 1.23
CA LEU A 42 -1.05 -8.58 2.05
C LEU A 42 -1.05 -9.96 1.42
N ARG A 43 -1.22 -10.03 0.11
CA ARG A 43 -1.22 -11.32 -0.61
C ARG A 43 0.12 -12.03 -0.48
N ALA A 44 1.21 -11.28 -0.58
CA ALA A 44 2.56 -11.85 -0.40
C ALA A 44 2.78 -12.40 1.01
N LEU A 45 2.08 -11.85 2.01
CA LEU A 45 2.12 -12.32 3.39
C LEU A 45 1.13 -13.45 3.67
N GLY A 46 0.36 -13.86 2.66
CA GLY A 46 -0.59 -14.95 2.80
C GLY A 46 -2.02 -14.52 3.08
N PHE A 47 -2.33 -13.22 2.98
CA PHE A 47 -3.66 -12.71 3.26
C PHE A 47 -4.33 -12.20 2.01
N ASN A 48 -5.62 -12.54 1.88
CA ASN A 48 -6.48 -12.08 0.80
C ASN A 48 -7.70 -11.45 1.46
N GLN A 49 -8.02 -10.21 1.11
CA GLN A 49 -9.13 -9.47 1.75
C GLN A 49 -10.46 -10.21 1.66
N GLN A 50 -10.75 -10.83 0.52
CA GLN A 50 -11.99 -11.57 0.36
C GLN A 50 -12.02 -12.80 1.27
N ALA A 51 -10.91 -13.54 1.35
CA ALA A 51 -10.81 -14.69 2.23
C ALA A 51 -10.94 -14.29 3.70
N LEU A 52 -10.36 -13.14 4.09
CA LEU A 52 -10.49 -12.63 5.45
C LEU A 52 -11.97 -12.35 5.78
N ARG A 53 -12.70 -11.72 4.86
CA ARG A 53 -14.13 -11.44 5.05
C ARG A 53 -14.93 -12.72 5.24
N GLU A 54 -14.65 -13.74 4.43
CA GLU A 54 -15.41 -15.00 4.43
C GLU A 54 -15.03 -15.91 5.58
N GLN A 55 -13.74 -15.99 5.91
CA GLN A 55 -13.22 -16.98 6.87
C GLN A 55 -13.06 -16.41 8.29
N VAL A 56 -12.73 -15.13 8.40
CA VAL A 56 -12.48 -14.48 9.69
C VAL A 56 -13.59 -13.53 10.07
N GLY A 57 -14.35 -13.05 9.09
CA GLY A 57 -15.47 -12.14 9.31
C GLY A 57 -15.08 -10.69 9.49
N GLY A 58 -13.87 -10.32 9.10
CA GLY A 58 -13.39 -8.95 9.19
C GLY A 58 -12.58 -8.55 7.98
N MET A 59 -12.25 -7.27 7.91
CA MET A 59 -11.43 -6.75 6.82
C MET A 59 -10.78 -5.44 7.24
N PHE A 60 -9.77 -5.03 6.48
CA PHE A 60 -9.14 -3.73 6.65
C PHE A 60 -9.84 -2.69 5.79
N VAL A 61 -10.04 -1.51 6.36
CA VAL A 61 -10.56 -0.34 5.63
C VAL A 61 -9.65 0.85 5.88
N VAL A 62 -9.54 1.73 4.89
CA VAL A 62 -8.72 2.92 5.01
C VAL A 62 -9.46 3.96 5.86
N SER A 63 -8.80 4.49 6.88
CA SER A 63 -9.36 5.52 7.74
C SER A 63 -8.70 6.88 7.56
N GLU A 64 -7.46 6.91 7.10
CA GLU A 64 -6.74 8.16 6.91
C GLU A 64 -5.65 7.97 5.87
N THR A 65 -5.45 9.00 5.04
CA THR A 65 -4.43 8.97 3.99
C THR A 65 -3.76 10.34 3.92
N ALA A 66 -2.43 10.33 3.91
CA ALA A 66 -1.63 11.53 3.69
C ALA A 66 -0.61 11.22 2.61
N VAL A 67 -0.59 12.01 1.53
CA VAL A 67 0.32 11.78 0.40
C VAL A 67 1.01 13.07 0.04
N LYS A 68 2.32 13.00 -0.18
CA LYS A 68 3.12 14.09 -0.71
C LYS A 68 3.53 13.75 -2.14
N TYR A 69 3.25 14.65 -3.06
CA TYR A 69 3.58 14.49 -4.48
C TYR A 69 4.87 15.24 -4.76
N ARG A 70 5.87 14.52 -5.27
CA ARG A 70 7.21 15.09 -5.52
C ARG A 70 7.43 15.40 -6.99
N GLN A 71 7.15 14.42 -7.87
CA GLN A 71 7.31 14.55 -9.30
C GLN A 71 6.22 13.77 -10.01
N PRO A 72 5.76 14.20 -11.18
CA PRO A 72 4.69 13.50 -11.87
C PRO A 72 5.21 12.24 -12.56
N ALA A 73 4.42 11.17 -12.50
CA ALA A 73 4.59 10.02 -13.38
C ALA A 73 3.95 10.33 -14.73
N ARG A 74 4.44 9.69 -15.78
CA ARG A 74 3.98 9.92 -17.15
C ARG A 74 3.52 8.61 -17.78
N LEU A 75 2.82 8.72 -18.88
CA LEU A 75 2.38 7.57 -19.65
C LEU A 75 3.57 6.64 -19.94
N ASP A 76 3.34 5.35 -19.80
CA ASP A 76 4.31 4.26 -20.03
C ASP A 76 5.44 4.16 -19.01
N ASP A 77 5.48 5.02 -18.00
CA ASP A 77 6.47 4.89 -16.94
C ASP A 77 6.29 3.56 -16.19
N ALA A 78 7.42 2.93 -15.88
CA ALA A 78 7.47 1.75 -15.03
C ALA A 78 7.65 2.20 -13.60
N LEU A 79 6.70 1.85 -12.74
CA LEU A 79 6.69 2.28 -11.35
C LEU A 79 6.91 1.10 -10.41
N TRP A 80 7.44 1.41 -9.24
CA TRP A 80 7.61 0.46 -8.16
C TRP A 80 6.91 1.04 -6.93
N VAL A 81 5.89 0.34 -6.44
CA VAL A 81 5.08 0.81 -5.31
C VAL A 81 5.42 -0.02 -4.09
N THR A 82 5.92 0.63 -3.05
CA THR A 82 6.35 -0.06 -1.84
C THR A 82 5.24 -0.08 -0.79
N ALA A 83 5.37 -0.98 0.17
CA ALA A 83 4.50 -1.03 1.34
C ALA A 83 5.29 -1.57 2.53
N GLN A 84 5.19 -0.88 3.66
CA GLN A 84 5.90 -1.25 4.87
C GLN A 84 5.10 -0.75 6.06
N VAL A 85 4.97 -1.59 7.10
CA VAL A 85 4.29 -1.16 8.33
C VAL A 85 5.18 -0.17 9.07
N ALA A 86 4.68 1.03 9.30
CA ALA A 86 5.38 2.05 10.09
C ALA A 86 4.99 1.96 11.56
N GLU A 87 3.70 1.71 11.84
CA GLU A 87 3.19 1.56 13.19
C GLU A 87 2.12 0.48 13.20
N ALA A 88 2.07 -0.30 14.28
CA ALA A 88 1.05 -1.33 14.47
C ALA A 88 0.40 -1.15 15.83
N GLY A 89 -0.94 -1.00 15.83
CA GLY A 89 -1.76 -0.97 17.02
C GLY A 89 -2.68 -2.17 17.06
N ARG A 90 -3.53 -2.21 18.06
CA ARG A 90 -4.46 -3.34 18.24
C ARG A 90 -5.61 -3.32 17.25
N VAL A 91 -5.99 -2.13 16.78
CA VAL A 91 -7.15 -1.96 15.90
C VAL A 91 -6.80 -1.35 14.56
N SER A 92 -5.58 -0.84 14.39
CA SER A 92 -5.16 -0.20 13.16
C SER A 92 -3.67 -0.33 12.92
N LEU A 93 -3.29 -0.16 11.66
CA LEU A 93 -1.90 -0.15 11.21
C LEU A 93 -1.68 1.12 10.40
N THR A 94 -0.47 1.66 10.45
CA THR A 94 -0.05 2.73 9.55
C THR A 94 0.96 2.14 8.59
N ILE A 95 0.66 2.24 7.29
CA ILE A 95 1.48 1.70 6.22
C ILE A 95 2.19 2.87 5.54
N ALA A 96 3.53 2.80 5.49
CA ALA A 96 4.32 3.76 4.73
C ALA A 96 4.49 3.22 3.32
N GLN A 97 4.25 4.06 2.32
CA GLN A 97 4.35 3.66 0.91
C GLN A 97 5.06 4.72 0.10
N GLN A 98 5.79 4.27 -0.91
CA GLN A 98 6.44 5.14 -1.88
C GLN A 98 6.05 4.69 -3.28
N VAL A 99 5.92 5.65 -4.18
CA VAL A 99 5.78 5.37 -5.61
C VAL A 99 7.06 5.85 -6.26
N LEU A 100 7.82 4.92 -6.81
CA LEU A 100 9.14 5.17 -7.38
C LEU A 100 9.10 4.98 -8.90
N LEU A 101 9.77 5.87 -9.62
CA LEU A 101 10.01 5.68 -11.05
C LEU A 101 11.25 4.81 -11.19
N ARG A 102 11.11 3.68 -11.85
CA ARG A 102 12.19 2.73 -12.01
C ARG A 102 12.62 2.65 -13.47
N ARG A 103 13.86 2.99 -13.76
CA ARG A 103 14.45 2.93 -15.08
C ARG A 103 15.69 2.06 -15.04
N GLU A 104 15.86 1.24 -16.06
CA GLU A 104 17.02 0.37 -16.17
C GLU A 104 18.31 1.18 -16.13
N GLY A 105 19.26 0.73 -15.33
CA GLY A 105 20.58 1.37 -15.20
C GLY A 105 20.60 2.67 -14.43
N GLN A 106 19.48 3.06 -13.82
CA GLN A 106 19.39 4.31 -13.05
C GLN A 106 18.85 4.06 -11.65
N SER A 107 19.18 4.96 -10.73
CA SER A 107 18.58 4.95 -9.40
C SER A 107 17.11 5.29 -9.49
N ASP A 108 16.30 4.72 -8.59
CA ASP A 108 14.88 5.03 -8.52
C ASP A 108 14.66 6.50 -8.18
N THR A 109 13.63 7.08 -8.78
CA THR A 109 13.22 8.46 -8.49
C THR A 109 11.93 8.45 -7.68
N LEU A 110 11.93 9.14 -6.54
CA LEU A 110 10.74 9.24 -5.71
C LEU A 110 9.72 10.18 -6.35
N LEU A 111 8.55 9.65 -6.70
CA LEU A 111 7.48 10.44 -7.30
C LEU A 111 6.43 10.86 -6.28
N ALA A 112 6.09 9.97 -5.35
CA ALA A 112 5.13 10.26 -4.29
C ALA A 112 5.44 9.39 -3.09
N GLU A 113 5.07 9.87 -1.91
CA GLU A 113 5.21 9.09 -0.69
C GLU A 113 4.02 9.39 0.22
N GLY A 114 3.63 8.39 1.00
CA GLY A 114 2.47 8.58 1.85
C GLY A 114 2.42 7.63 3.00
N THR A 115 1.50 7.94 3.91
CA THR A 115 1.13 7.06 5.01
C THR A 115 -0.36 6.80 4.91
N ILE A 116 -0.73 5.53 4.99
CA ILE A 116 -2.11 5.11 4.91
C ILE A 116 -2.44 4.35 6.19
N ARG A 117 -3.42 4.85 6.92
CA ARG A 117 -3.89 4.17 8.11
C ARG A 117 -5.05 3.27 7.74
N ILE A 118 -4.92 1.99 8.07
CA ILE A 118 -5.98 1.00 7.85
C ILE A 118 -6.45 0.48 9.20
N GLY A 119 -7.76 0.33 9.34
CA GLY A 119 -8.37 -0.19 10.56
C GLY A 119 -9.08 -1.49 10.30
N TRP A 120 -9.18 -2.32 11.33
CA TRP A 120 -9.92 -3.57 11.25
C TRP A 120 -11.37 -3.34 11.60
N VAL A 121 -12.27 -3.86 10.77
CA VAL A 121 -13.71 -3.76 11.02
C VAL A 121 -14.36 -5.13 10.85
N ASP A 122 -15.48 -5.31 11.53
CA ASP A 122 -16.37 -6.44 11.30
C ASP A 122 -16.96 -6.32 9.91
N ALA A 123 -16.89 -7.39 9.10
CA ALA A 123 -17.31 -7.33 7.71
C ALA A 123 -18.81 -7.12 7.53
N ALA A 124 -19.63 -7.55 8.51
CA ALA A 124 -21.08 -7.42 8.42
C ALA A 124 -21.56 -6.06 8.92
N THR A 125 -21.01 -5.56 10.02
CA THR A 125 -21.49 -4.34 10.67
C THR A 125 -20.64 -3.11 10.36
N LEU A 126 -19.42 -3.32 9.87
CA LEU A 126 -18.41 -2.28 9.61
C LEU A 126 -17.97 -1.56 10.89
N LYS A 127 -18.25 -2.14 12.06
CA LYS A 127 -17.80 -1.57 13.31
C LYS A 127 -16.32 -1.90 13.55
N PRO A 128 -15.57 -0.95 14.11
CA PRO A 128 -14.16 -1.20 14.45
C PRO A 128 -14.01 -2.37 15.41
N GLY A 129 -12.96 -3.14 15.23
CA GLY A 129 -12.65 -4.26 16.10
C GLY A 129 -11.15 -4.48 16.18
N ARG A 130 -10.75 -5.44 16.99
CA ARG A 130 -9.35 -5.79 17.16
C ARG A 130 -8.87 -6.61 15.95
N ILE A 131 -7.69 -6.28 15.48
CA ILE A 131 -7.01 -7.11 14.47
C ILE A 131 -6.75 -8.47 15.14
N PRO A 132 -7.17 -9.58 14.50
CA PRO A 132 -6.88 -10.90 15.07
C PRO A 132 -5.39 -11.07 15.36
N ALA A 133 -5.07 -11.66 16.52
CA ALA A 133 -3.69 -11.77 16.98
C ALA A 133 -2.77 -12.46 15.96
N ALA A 134 -3.26 -13.51 15.31
CA ALA A 134 -2.48 -14.24 14.31
C ALA A 134 -2.12 -13.37 13.11
N ILE A 135 -3.03 -12.48 12.71
CA ILE A 135 -2.79 -11.56 11.60
C ILE A 135 -1.82 -10.47 12.03
N LEU A 136 -2.05 -9.87 13.19
CA LEU A 136 -1.20 -8.81 13.71
C LEU A 136 0.24 -9.26 13.88
N GLU A 137 0.44 -10.50 14.32
CA GLU A 137 1.78 -11.08 14.49
C GLU A 137 2.57 -11.08 13.18
N VAL A 138 1.89 -11.35 12.07
CA VAL A 138 2.54 -11.38 10.75
C VAL A 138 2.79 -9.96 10.22
N LEU A 139 1.84 -9.03 10.48
CA LEU A 139 1.89 -7.70 9.88
C LEU A 139 2.72 -6.68 10.66
N LYS A 140 2.85 -6.86 11.98
CA LYS A 140 3.57 -5.86 12.79
C LYS A 140 5.04 -5.80 12.40
N PRO A 141 5.68 -4.63 12.59
CA PRO A 141 7.09 -4.49 12.25
C PRO A 141 7.94 -5.48 13.05
N GLN A 142 8.93 -6.07 12.38
CA GLN A 142 9.91 -6.92 13.04
C GLN A 142 10.89 -6.03 13.80
N SER A 143 11.02 -6.26 15.08
CA SER A 143 11.96 -5.53 15.92
C SER A 143 13.32 -6.21 15.97
#